data_4f8ac56e43d029b636cf0d25435e3ba3
#
_entry.id   4f8ac56e43d029b636cf0d25435e3ba3
#
_cell.length_a   1.000
_cell.length_b   1.000
_cell.length_c   1.000
_cell.angle_alpha   90.00
_cell.angle_beta   90.00
_cell.angle_gamma   90.00
#
_symmetry.space_group_name_H-M   'P 1'
#
loop_
_entity.id
_entity.type
_entity.pdbx_description
1 polymer ?
#
loop_
_entity_poly.entity_id
_entity_poly.type
_entity_poly.pdbx_seq_one_letter_code
_entity_poly.pdbx_strand_id
1 'polypeptide(L)'
;MNPVPLLILENASVRFGDVQALRDVTLTVQRGDFIALVGANGSGKTTLLRALNGMVSHSGVRRLNAAATGRQAMVFQRPFVLRLSVWNNLRVALWLAGVPRAELAQRADEALARVGLVELKHRPARALSGGQQQRLALARAWGVRPDLLFLDEPTASLDPSAKKEVEALLEGFAREGMTIVMSTHNLGQAKRLASRVVYLDGGQVQADLPTAWFFSDALQGRAHQFTQGELAWALE
;
A
#
# COMPACT_ATOMS: atom_id res chain seq x y z
N MET A 1 -17.02 -14.21 -17.05
CA MET A 1 -17.58 -13.65 -15.80
C MET A 1 -16.77 -12.41 -15.48
N ASN A 2 -17.41 -11.24 -15.37
CA ASN A 2 -16.69 -10.04 -14.90
C ASN A 2 -16.19 -10.32 -13.46
N PRO A 3 -14.91 -10.06 -13.15
CA PRO A 3 -14.41 -10.26 -11.81
C PRO A 3 -15.20 -9.38 -10.82
N VAL A 4 -15.65 -10.00 -9.73
CA VAL A 4 -16.42 -9.27 -8.72
C VAL A 4 -15.43 -8.38 -7.95
N PRO A 5 -15.66 -7.05 -7.87
CA PRO A 5 -14.73 -6.14 -7.20
C PRO A 5 -14.59 -6.48 -5.72
N LEU A 6 -13.36 -6.35 -5.21
CA LEU A 6 -13.05 -6.55 -3.79
C LEU A 6 -13.44 -5.33 -2.96
N LEU A 7 -13.17 -4.13 -3.48
CA LEU A 7 -13.49 -2.86 -2.85
C LEU A 7 -13.96 -1.86 -3.91
N ILE A 8 -15.00 -1.09 -3.59
CA ILE A 8 -15.48 0.01 -4.41
C ILE A 8 -15.52 1.27 -3.55
N LEU A 9 -14.98 2.35 -4.06
CA LEU A 9 -15.13 3.71 -3.56
C LEU A 9 -15.84 4.53 -4.64
N GLU A 10 -16.99 5.15 -4.31
CA GLU A 10 -17.80 5.90 -5.28
C GLU A 10 -18.00 7.34 -4.79
N ASN A 11 -17.68 8.30 -5.65
CA ASN A 11 -17.90 9.74 -5.47
C ASN A 11 -17.34 10.25 -4.12
N ALA A 12 -16.17 9.73 -3.73
CA ALA A 12 -15.57 10.05 -2.45
C ALA A 12 -14.88 11.42 -2.48
N SER A 13 -15.26 12.27 -1.54
CA SER A 13 -14.57 13.53 -1.29
C SER A 13 -14.12 13.60 0.16
N VAL A 14 -12.91 14.12 0.38
CA VAL A 14 -12.31 14.29 1.72
C VAL A 14 -11.86 15.72 1.89
N ARG A 15 -12.23 16.31 3.04
CA ARG A 15 -11.85 17.67 3.40
C ARG A 15 -11.20 17.72 4.78
N PHE A 16 -10.13 18.46 4.91
CA PHE A 16 -9.45 18.77 6.17
C PHE A 16 -9.43 20.29 6.36
N GLY A 17 -10.31 20.80 7.23
CA GLY A 17 -10.53 22.24 7.33
C GLY A 17 -10.89 22.85 5.97
N ASP A 18 -10.09 23.78 5.49
CA ASP A 18 -10.30 24.44 4.18
C ASP A 18 -9.68 23.69 3.00
N VAL A 19 -8.87 22.66 3.27
CA VAL A 19 -8.19 21.91 2.22
C VAL A 19 -9.06 20.73 1.76
N GLN A 20 -9.44 20.74 0.49
CA GLN A 20 -10.11 19.61 -0.14
C GLN A 20 -9.07 18.64 -0.71
N ALA A 21 -8.79 17.57 0.03
CA ALA A 21 -7.76 16.60 -0.29
C ALA A 21 -8.17 15.57 -1.35
N LEU A 22 -9.47 15.24 -1.44
CA LEU A 22 -10.05 14.43 -2.52
C LEU A 22 -11.34 15.06 -3.02
N ARG A 23 -11.59 14.96 -4.34
CA ARG A 23 -12.75 15.53 -5.03
C ARG A 23 -13.37 14.48 -5.93
N ASP A 24 -14.55 14.00 -5.56
CA ASP A 24 -15.38 13.11 -6.36
C ASP A 24 -14.61 11.92 -6.94
N VAL A 25 -13.84 11.23 -6.11
CA VAL A 25 -13.00 10.11 -6.52
C VAL A 25 -13.83 8.84 -6.55
N THR A 26 -13.83 8.18 -7.70
CA THR A 26 -14.38 6.81 -7.87
C THR A 26 -13.24 5.87 -8.25
N LEU A 27 -13.11 4.77 -7.52
CA LEU A 27 -12.09 3.76 -7.76
C LEU A 27 -12.61 2.37 -7.37
N THR A 28 -12.39 1.41 -8.26
CA THR A 28 -12.71 0.00 -8.03
C THR A 28 -11.43 -0.82 -7.92
N VAL A 29 -11.30 -1.62 -6.88
CA VAL A 29 -10.17 -2.55 -6.68
C VAL A 29 -10.66 -3.97 -6.92
N GLN A 30 -10.07 -4.67 -7.88
CA GLN A 30 -10.34 -6.07 -8.17
C GLN A 30 -9.47 -6.98 -7.33
N ARG A 31 -9.92 -8.22 -7.10
CA ARG A 31 -9.07 -9.23 -6.45
C ARG A 31 -7.84 -9.54 -7.31
N GLY A 32 -6.66 -9.52 -6.68
CA GLY A 32 -5.39 -9.75 -7.36
C GLY A 32 -4.80 -8.50 -8.05
N ASP A 33 -5.46 -7.34 -8.00
CA ASP A 33 -4.87 -6.09 -8.48
C ASP A 33 -3.60 -5.75 -7.71
N PHE A 34 -2.59 -5.27 -8.41
CA PHE A 34 -1.52 -4.46 -7.83
C PHE A 34 -1.63 -3.05 -8.41
N ILE A 35 -2.26 -2.15 -7.65
CA ILE A 35 -2.48 -0.77 -8.06
C ILE A 35 -1.37 0.12 -7.51
N ALA A 36 -0.72 0.90 -8.38
CA ALA A 36 0.14 2.01 -7.98
C ALA A 36 -0.62 3.33 -8.07
N LEU A 37 -0.77 4.04 -6.94
CA LEU A 37 -1.23 5.42 -6.89
C LEU A 37 -0.03 6.33 -7.10
N VAL A 38 -0.02 7.08 -8.21
CA VAL A 38 1.07 7.99 -8.56
C VAL A 38 0.57 9.43 -8.65
N GLY A 39 1.47 10.39 -8.53
CA GLY A 39 1.15 11.82 -8.57
C GLY A 39 2.14 12.63 -7.74
N ALA A 40 2.13 13.95 -7.89
CA ALA A 40 2.97 14.87 -7.12
C ALA A 40 2.70 14.81 -5.60
N ASN A 41 3.59 15.38 -4.80
CA ASN A 41 3.35 15.59 -3.38
C ASN A 41 2.10 16.46 -3.20
N GLY A 42 1.24 16.09 -2.25
CA GLY A 42 -0.03 16.79 -2.03
C GLY A 42 -1.16 16.43 -3.00
N SER A 43 -0.97 15.57 -3.99
CA SER A 43 -2.01 15.17 -4.94
C SER A 43 -3.17 14.36 -4.34
N GLY A 44 -3.06 13.91 -3.07
CA GLY A 44 -4.11 13.16 -2.38
C GLY A 44 -3.88 11.65 -2.24
N LYS A 45 -2.72 11.09 -2.67
CA LYS A 45 -2.42 9.64 -2.64
C LYS A 45 -2.62 9.00 -1.26
N THR A 46 -1.97 9.53 -0.23
CA THR A 46 -2.11 9.04 1.16
C THR A 46 -3.56 9.15 1.65
N THR A 47 -4.25 10.23 1.28
CA THR A 47 -5.66 10.42 1.64
C THR A 47 -6.54 9.39 0.96
N LEU A 48 -6.29 9.09 -0.32
CA LEU A 48 -7.02 8.04 -1.05
C LEU A 48 -6.76 6.65 -0.47
N LEU A 49 -5.51 6.32 -0.14
CA LEU A 49 -5.20 5.06 0.57
C LEU A 49 -5.97 4.94 1.89
N ARG A 50 -6.02 6.01 2.69
CA ARG A 50 -6.76 6.04 3.96
C ARG A 50 -8.27 5.96 3.77
N ALA A 51 -8.81 6.59 2.72
CA ALA A 51 -10.22 6.48 2.37
C ALA A 51 -10.59 5.06 1.94
N LEU A 52 -9.77 4.44 1.07
CA LEU A 52 -9.93 3.04 0.65
C LEU A 52 -9.83 2.07 1.85
N ASN A 53 -8.94 2.33 2.81
CA ASN A 53 -8.83 1.53 4.03
C ASN A 53 -9.97 1.80 5.04
N GLY A 54 -10.72 2.89 4.89
CA GLY A 54 -11.77 3.31 5.84
C GLY A 54 -11.22 4.03 7.08
N MET A 55 -10.00 4.57 7.02
CA MET A 55 -9.35 5.29 8.14
C MET A 55 -9.63 6.80 8.15
N VAL A 56 -10.30 7.33 7.14
CA VAL A 56 -10.69 8.75 7.04
C VAL A 56 -12.15 8.85 6.63
N SER A 57 -12.86 9.78 7.25
CA SER A 57 -14.24 10.08 6.86
C SER A 57 -14.28 10.74 5.50
N HIS A 58 -15.22 10.35 4.67
CA HIS A 58 -15.43 10.87 3.32
C HIS A 58 -16.90 10.94 2.99
N SER A 59 -17.27 11.78 2.03
CA SER A 59 -18.58 11.68 1.36
C SER A 59 -18.58 10.53 0.36
N GLY A 60 -19.72 10.22 -0.21
CA GLY A 60 -19.87 9.11 -1.14
C GLY A 60 -19.96 7.75 -0.45
N VAL A 61 -19.68 6.69 -1.17
CA VAL A 61 -19.93 5.31 -0.69
C VAL A 61 -18.65 4.48 -0.79
N ARG A 62 -18.35 3.75 0.28
CA ARG A 62 -17.32 2.73 0.31
C ARG A 62 -17.96 1.38 0.56
N ARG A 63 -17.75 0.43 -0.34
CA ARG A 63 -18.28 -0.94 -0.23
C ARG A 63 -17.15 -1.94 -0.31
N LEU A 64 -17.04 -2.78 0.70
CA LEU A 64 -16.19 -3.96 0.70
C LEU A 64 -17.05 -5.17 0.35
N ASN A 65 -16.56 -6.03 -0.54
CA ASN A 65 -17.31 -7.22 -0.93
C ASN A 65 -17.50 -8.18 0.24
N ALA A 66 -18.72 -8.65 0.46
CA ALA A 66 -19.05 -9.60 1.53
C ALA A 66 -18.33 -10.96 1.41
N ALA A 67 -17.87 -11.34 0.20
CA ALA A 67 -17.07 -12.55 -0.02
C ALA A 67 -15.59 -12.39 0.40
N ALA A 68 -15.16 -11.17 0.73
CA ALA A 68 -13.87 -10.93 1.35
C ALA A 68 -13.96 -11.26 2.86
N THR A 69 -12.86 -11.76 3.45
CA THR A 69 -12.80 -11.96 4.93
C THR A 69 -12.90 -10.64 5.69
N GLY A 70 -12.87 -9.51 4.99
CA GLY A 70 -12.85 -8.17 5.54
C GLY A 70 -11.51 -7.76 6.14
N ARG A 71 -10.52 -8.64 6.08
CA ARG A 71 -9.20 -8.34 6.64
C ARG A 71 -8.44 -7.41 5.71
N GLN A 72 -8.07 -6.26 6.26
CA GLN A 72 -7.26 -5.25 5.59
C GLN A 72 -6.05 -4.95 6.45
N ALA A 73 -4.92 -4.67 5.82
CA ALA A 73 -3.71 -4.24 6.50
C ALA A 73 -3.15 -2.99 5.81
N MET A 74 -2.55 -2.10 6.60
CA MET A 74 -1.90 -0.90 6.09
C MET A 74 -0.48 -0.80 6.66
N VAL A 75 0.48 -0.55 5.77
CA VAL A 75 1.86 -0.23 6.11
C VAL A 75 2.09 1.24 5.78
N PHE A 76 2.49 2.01 6.77
CA PHE A 76 2.75 3.44 6.64
C PHE A 76 4.19 3.68 6.19
N GLN A 77 4.45 4.84 5.61
CA GLN A 77 5.76 5.29 5.15
C GLN A 77 6.84 5.18 6.25
N ARG A 78 6.47 5.52 7.50
CA ARG A 78 7.34 5.34 8.67
C ARG A 78 6.73 4.29 9.57
N PRO A 79 7.29 3.06 9.59
CA PRO A 79 6.73 1.98 10.38
C PRO A 79 6.92 2.26 11.87
N PHE A 80 5.84 2.12 12.63
CA PHE A 80 5.90 2.15 14.07
C PHE A 80 6.33 0.79 14.61
N VAL A 81 7.32 0.76 15.51
CA VAL A 81 7.76 -0.44 16.22
C VAL A 81 7.59 -0.29 17.74
N LEU A 82 7.05 -1.31 18.38
CA LEU A 82 6.91 -1.39 19.82
C LEU A 82 8.29 -1.59 20.48
N ARG A 83 8.43 -1.18 21.75
CA ARG A 83 9.62 -1.44 22.58
C ARG A 83 9.68 -2.91 23.03
N LEU A 84 9.58 -3.82 22.09
CA LEU A 84 9.56 -5.27 22.26
C LEU A 84 10.56 -5.91 21.30
N SER A 85 10.82 -7.21 21.44
CA SER A 85 11.55 -7.97 20.43
C SER A 85 10.81 -7.99 19.09
N VAL A 86 11.51 -8.29 18.02
CA VAL A 86 10.95 -8.47 16.67
C VAL A 86 9.77 -9.45 16.70
N TRP A 87 9.95 -10.59 17.33
CA TRP A 87 8.93 -11.61 17.46
C TRP A 87 7.70 -11.16 18.25
N ASN A 88 7.90 -10.48 19.37
CA ASN A 88 6.78 -9.97 20.14
C ASN A 88 6.03 -8.84 19.44
N ASN A 89 6.70 -8.04 18.60
CA ASN A 89 6.03 -7.07 17.72
C ASN A 89 5.04 -7.77 16.77
N LEU A 90 5.41 -8.91 16.20
CA LEU A 90 4.51 -9.71 15.37
C LEU A 90 3.36 -10.29 16.17
N ARG A 91 3.65 -10.96 17.29
CA ARG A 91 2.62 -11.60 18.11
C ARG A 91 1.55 -10.62 18.58
N VAL A 92 1.97 -9.42 19.04
CA VAL A 92 1.02 -8.37 19.45
C VAL A 92 0.16 -7.91 18.28
N ALA A 93 0.77 -7.67 17.10
CA ALA A 93 0.02 -7.27 15.91
C ALA A 93 -1.00 -8.34 15.47
N LEU A 94 -0.58 -9.61 15.46
CA LEU A 94 -1.46 -10.72 15.11
C LEU A 94 -2.60 -10.91 16.13
N TRP A 95 -2.28 -10.78 17.42
CA TRP A 95 -3.29 -10.83 18.48
C TRP A 95 -4.33 -9.71 18.36
N LEU A 96 -3.91 -8.48 18.15
CA LEU A 96 -4.80 -7.33 17.91
C LEU A 96 -5.66 -7.50 16.65
N ALA A 97 -5.14 -8.21 15.64
CA ALA A 97 -5.88 -8.55 14.43
C ALA A 97 -6.85 -9.76 14.61
N GLY A 98 -7.01 -10.27 15.84
CA GLY A 98 -7.94 -11.36 16.14
C GLY A 98 -7.44 -12.76 15.76
N VAL A 99 -6.14 -12.94 15.54
CA VAL A 99 -5.57 -14.27 15.31
C VAL A 99 -5.67 -15.11 16.59
N PRO A 100 -6.17 -16.37 16.51
CA PRO A 100 -6.29 -17.24 17.66
C PRO A 100 -4.95 -17.41 18.40
N ARG A 101 -5.00 -17.42 19.74
CA ARG A 101 -3.78 -17.51 20.57
C ARG A 101 -2.91 -18.72 20.24
N ALA A 102 -3.53 -19.85 19.90
CA ALA A 102 -2.83 -21.08 19.52
C ALA A 102 -2.00 -20.93 18.23
N GLU A 103 -2.39 -20.02 17.32
CA GLU A 103 -1.73 -19.80 16.03
C GLU A 103 -0.67 -18.69 16.07
N LEU A 104 -0.66 -17.85 17.12
CA LEU A 104 0.19 -16.65 17.15
C LEU A 104 1.68 -16.96 16.98
N ALA A 105 2.18 -18.00 17.64
CA ALA A 105 3.59 -18.35 17.57
C ALA A 105 3.98 -18.83 16.17
N GLN A 106 3.23 -19.76 15.63
CA GLN A 106 3.46 -20.30 14.30
C GLN A 106 3.38 -19.21 13.22
N ARG A 107 2.33 -18.41 13.21
CA ARG A 107 2.17 -17.32 12.23
C ARG A 107 3.26 -16.25 12.35
N ALA A 108 3.73 -15.96 13.58
CA ALA A 108 4.84 -15.04 13.76
C ALA A 108 6.13 -15.60 13.16
N ASP A 109 6.41 -16.88 13.35
CA ASP A 109 7.59 -17.54 12.79
C ASP A 109 7.52 -17.64 11.26
N GLU A 110 6.37 -18.00 10.69
CA GLU A 110 6.12 -17.96 9.25
C GLU A 110 6.35 -16.57 8.65
N ALA A 111 5.82 -15.53 9.31
CA ALA A 111 5.98 -14.16 8.85
C ALA A 111 7.43 -13.67 8.92
N LEU A 112 8.20 -14.06 9.95
CA LEU A 112 9.63 -13.76 10.03
C LEU A 112 10.43 -14.44 8.93
N ALA A 113 10.13 -15.72 8.67
CA ALA A 113 10.77 -16.47 7.59
C ALA A 113 10.48 -15.80 6.23
N ARG A 114 9.21 -15.39 6.01
CA ARG A 114 8.78 -14.75 4.76
C ARG A 114 9.54 -13.48 4.42
N VAL A 115 9.94 -12.70 5.44
CA VAL A 115 10.66 -11.44 5.25
C VAL A 115 12.15 -11.50 5.57
N GLY A 116 12.71 -12.68 5.83
CA GLY A 116 14.13 -12.88 6.10
C GLY A 116 14.61 -12.23 7.42
N LEU A 117 13.81 -12.32 8.49
CA LEU A 117 14.15 -11.75 9.81
C LEU A 117 14.26 -12.80 10.92
N VAL A 118 14.36 -14.10 10.58
CA VAL A 118 14.38 -15.22 11.55
C VAL A 118 15.53 -15.02 12.57
N GLU A 119 16.75 -14.74 12.10
CA GLU A 119 17.93 -14.55 12.94
C GLU A 119 17.84 -13.35 13.90
N LEU A 120 16.90 -12.42 13.61
CA LEU A 120 16.67 -11.22 14.41
C LEU A 120 15.48 -11.36 15.36
N LYS A 121 14.88 -12.57 15.45
CA LYS A 121 13.65 -12.88 16.21
C LYS A 121 13.64 -12.30 17.62
N HIS A 122 14.73 -12.42 18.35
CA HIS A 122 14.83 -12.00 19.76
C HIS A 122 15.45 -10.60 19.93
N ARG A 123 15.92 -9.97 18.86
CA ARG A 123 16.51 -8.62 18.89
C ARG A 123 15.43 -7.58 19.23
N PRO A 124 15.75 -6.54 20.01
CA PRO A 124 14.86 -5.39 20.19
C PRO A 124 14.53 -4.75 18.84
N ALA A 125 13.23 -4.59 18.53
CA ALA A 125 12.80 -4.11 17.20
C ALA A 125 13.28 -2.69 16.88
N ARG A 126 13.52 -1.86 17.91
CA ARG A 126 14.10 -0.52 17.73
C ARG A 126 15.57 -0.52 17.31
N ALA A 127 16.28 -1.62 17.49
CA ALA A 127 17.68 -1.78 17.08
C ALA A 127 17.82 -2.28 15.62
N LEU A 128 16.71 -2.43 14.92
CA LEU A 128 16.68 -2.77 13.49
C LEU A 128 17.04 -1.56 12.64
N SER A 129 17.69 -1.79 11.49
CA SER A 129 17.84 -0.77 10.43
C SER A 129 16.48 -0.36 9.85
N GLY A 130 16.42 0.77 9.14
CA GLY A 130 15.19 1.24 8.49
C GLY A 130 14.56 0.18 7.57
N GLY A 131 15.36 -0.47 6.72
CA GLY A 131 14.91 -1.56 5.85
C GLY A 131 14.40 -2.78 6.63
N GLN A 132 15.08 -3.16 7.74
CA GLN A 132 14.63 -4.23 8.61
C GLN A 132 13.32 -3.89 9.32
N GLN A 133 13.14 -2.63 9.77
CA GLN A 133 11.86 -2.16 10.35
C GLN A 133 10.74 -2.19 9.33
N GLN A 134 11.01 -1.81 8.08
CA GLN A 134 10.05 -1.89 7.00
C GLN A 134 9.65 -3.34 6.71
N ARG A 135 10.62 -4.25 6.66
CA ARG A 135 10.34 -5.69 6.49
C ARG A 135 9.53 -6.24 7.68
N LEU A 136 9.79 -5.80 8.90
CA LEU A 136 8.99 -6.16 10.07
C LEU A 136 7.54 -5.64 9.94
N ALA A 137 7.33 -4.43 9.42
CA ALA A 137 5.99 -3.89 9.16
C ALA A 137 5.25 -4.71 8.09
N LEU A 138 5.95 -5.11 7.03
CA LEU A 138 5.41 -6.01 6.02
C LEU A 138 5.07 -7.40 6.58
N ALA A 139 5.92 -7.95 7.46
CA ALA A 139 5.67 -9.22 8.15
C ALA A 139 4.40 -9.15 9.00
N ARG A 140 4.20 -8.05 9.74
CA ARG A 140 2.97 -7.84 10.53
C ARG A 140 1.73 -7.81 9.65
N ALA A 141 1.80 -7.10 8.51
CA ALA A 141 0.70 -7.01 7.56
C ALA A 141 0.42 -8.37 6.90
N TRP A 142 1.46 -9.05 6.42
CA TRP A 142 1.33 -10.36 5.76
C TRP A 142 0.80 -11.46 6.72
N GLY A 143 1.27 -11.48 7.96
CA GLY A 143 0.87 -12.48 8.95
C GLY A 143 -0.62 -12.44 9.32
N VAL A 144 -1.29 -11.30 9.13
CA VAL A 144 -2.74 -11.17 9.28
C VAL A 144 -3.50 -11.90 8.15
N ARG A 145 -2.82 -12.23 7.04
CA ARG A 145 -3.40 -12.77 5.81
C ARG A 145 -4.54 -11.89 5.30
N PRO A 146 -4.25 -10.62 4.95
CA PRO A 146 -5.27 -9.69 4.51
C PRO A 146 -5.75 -10.02 3.09
N ASP A 147 -7.02 -9.71 2.79
CA ASP A 147 -7.53 -9.71 1.41
C ASP A 147 -6.95 -8.52 0.63
N LEU A 148 -6.64 -7.41 1.34
CA LEU A 148 -6.20 -6.16 0.74
C LEU A 148 -5.11 -5.52 1.60
N LEU A 149 -3.96 -5.28 0.98
CA LEU A 149 -2.79 -4.64 1.57
C LEU A 149 -2.62 -3.23 1.01
N PHE A 150 -2.63 -2.24 1.90
CA PHE A 150 -2.35 -0.84 1.58
C PHE A 150 -0.93 -0.48 1.98
N LEU A 151 -0.20 0.21 1.10
CA LEU A 151 1.19 0.59 1.29
C LEU A 151 1.36 2.09 1.00
N ASP A 152 1.72 2.86 2.01
CA ASP A 152 1.98 4.28 1.84
C ASP A 152 3.49 4.51 1.70
N GLU A 153 3.95 4.72 0.48
CA GLU A 153 5.36 4.95 0.10
C GLU A 153 6.35 3.98 0.78
N PRO A 154 6.20 2.66 0.62
CA PRO A 154 6.90 1.67 1.45
C PRO A 154 8.42 1.66 1.31
N THR A 155 8.98 2.39 0.35
CA THR A 155 10.43 2.41 0.09
C THR A 155 11.05 3.81 0.11
N ALA A 156 10.28 4.87 0.42
CA ALA A 156 10.72 6.26 0.26
C ALA A 156 11.99 6.61 1.05
N SER A 157 12.16 6.06 2.25
CA SER A 157 13.28 6.40 3.16
C SER A 157 14.36 5.29 3.24
N LEU A 158 14.40 4.38 2.26
CA LEU A 158 15.31 3.23 2.27
C LEU A 158 16.49 3.45 1.31
N ASP A 159 17.63 2.85 1.69
CA ASP A 159 18.77 2.73 0.78
C ASP A 159 18.47 1.80 -0.42
N PRO A 160 19.26 1.85 -1.50
CA PRO A 160 18.98 1.07 -2.72
C PRO A 160 18.90 -0.45 -2.51
N SER A 161 19.67 -1.01 -1.56
CA SER A 161 19.63 -2.45 -1.27
C SER A 161 18.35 -2.83 -0.57
N ALA A 162 17.97 -2.10 0.49
CA ALA A 162 16.73 -2.30 1.22
C ALA A 162 15.49 -2.08 0.34
N LYS A 163 15.54 -1.12 -0.62
CA LYS A 163 14.47 -0.94 -1.63
C LYS A 163 14.25 -2.20 -2.44
N LYS A 164 15.32 -2.78 -2.99
CA LYS A 164 15.23 -4.02 -3.78
C LYS A 164 14.65 -5.18 -2.96
N GLU A 165 15.08 -5.33 -1.70
CA GLU A 165 14.56 -6.38 -0.82
C GLU A 165 13.07 -6.21 -0.56
N VAL A 166 12.61 -4.98 -0.27
CA VAL A 166 11.19 -4.68 -0.08
C VAL A 166 10.39 -4.89 -1.36
N GLU A 167 10.87 -4.42 -2.51
CA GLU A 167 10.22 -4.65 -3.82
C GLU A 167 10.07 -6.14 -4.12
N ALA A 168 11.10 -6.96 -3.89
CA ALA A 168 11.04 -8.40 -4.09
C ALA A 168 10.00 -9.08 -3.17
N LEU A 169 9.84 -8.61 -1.92
CA LEU A 169 8.78 -9.10 -1.03
C LEU A 169 7.39 -8.75 -1.57
N LEU A 170 7.16 -7.51 -2.02
CA LEU A 170 5.88 -7.07 -2.56
C LEU A 170 5.52 -7.84 -3.84
N GLU A 171 6.50 -8.07 -4.72
CA GLU A 171 6.34 -8.89 -5.91
C GLU A 171 5.96 -10.35 -5.55
N GLY A 172 6.61 -10.91 -4.51
CA GLY A 172 6.25 -12.23 -3.99
C GLY A 172 4.82 -12.27 -3.47
N PHE A 173 4.38 -11.27 -2.72
CA PHE A 173 3.00 -11.18 -2.22
C PHE A 173 1.98 -11.09 -3.35
N ALA A 174 2.27 -10.29 -4.38
CA ALA A 174 1.41 -10.18 -5.56
C ALA A 174 1.31 -11.51 -6.33
N ARG A 175 2.42 -12.23 -6.50
CA ARG A 175 2.44 -13.57 -7.14
C ARG A 175 1.63 -14.61 -6.35
N GLU A 176 1.51 -14.46 -5.04
CA GLU A 176 0.65 -15.29 -4.18
C GLU A 176 -0.84 -14.88 -4.25
N GLY A 177 -1.19 -13.90 -5.10
CA GLY A 177 -2.58 -13.45 -5.32
C GLY A 177 -3.06 -12.39 -4.33
N MET A 178 -2.16 -11.79 -3.53
CA MET A 178 -2.52 -10.69 -2.62
C MET A 178 -2.92 -9.46 -3.43
N THR A 179 -4.03 -8.83 -3.07
CA THR A 179 -4.44 -7.55 -3.65
C THR A 179 -3.70 -6.42 -2.96
N ILE A 180 -3.04 -5.56 -3.73
CA ILE A 180 -2.17 -4.50 -3.19
C ILE A 180 -2.55 -3.15 -3.79
N VAL A 181 -2.66 -2.13 -2.94
CA VAL A 181 -2.75 -0.73 -3.36
C VAL A 181 -1.60 0.04 -2.72
N MET A 182 -0.69 0.57 -3.53
CA MET A 182 0.53 1.22 -3.09
C MET A 182 0.59 2.66 -3.59
N SER A 183 0.84 3.63 -2.70
CA SER A 183 1.26 4.96 -3.12
C SER A 183 2.76 4.96 -3.39
N THR A 184 3.17 5.66 -4.43
CA THR A 184 4.58 5.92 -4.71
C THR A 184 4.75 7.16 -5.59
N HIS A 185 5.86 7.88 -5.38
CA HIS A 185 6.32 8.92 -6.30
C HIS A 185 7.36 8.36 -7.31
N ASN A 186 7.78 7.10 -7.17
CA ASN A 186 8.76 6.46 -8.04
C ASN A 186 8.07 5.73 -9.20
N LEU A 187 8.04 6.36 -10.38
CA LEU A 187 7.43 5.80 -11.58
C LEU A 187 8.10 4.48 -12.02
N GLY A 188 9.41 4.35 -11.85
CA GLY A 188 10.12 3.10 -12.14
C GLY A 188 9.63 1.93 -11.25
N GLN A 189 9.34 2.20 -9.97
CA GLN A 189 8.75 1.23 -9.05
C GLN A 189 7.33 0.86 -9.49
N ALA A 190 6.49 1.85 -9.82
CA ALA A 190 5.14 1.62 -10.33
C ALA A 190 5.17 0.74 -11.59
N LYS A 191 6.07 1.04 -12.54
CA LYS A 191 6.23 0.28 -13.79
C LYS A 191 6.64 -1.18 -13.56
N ARG A 192 7.50 -1.44 -12.56
CA ARG A 192 7.98 -2.81 -12.27
C ARG A 192 6.97 -3.67 -11.53
N LEU A 193 6.26 -3.08 -10.57
CA LEU A 193 5.47 -3.86 -9.60
C LEU A 193 3.98 -3.88 -9.91
N ALA A 194 3.43 -2.77 -10.42
CA ALA A 194 1.99 -2.65 -10.54
C ALA A 194 1.45 -3.25 -11.84
N SER A 195 0.27 -3.85 -11.78
CA SER A 195 -0.51 -4.23 -12.96
C SER A 195 -1.34 -3.07 -13.51
N ARG A 196 -1.63 -2.07 -12.64
CA ARG A 196 -2.50 -0.93 -12.94
C ARG A 196 -1.98 0.33 -12.24
N VAL A 197 -2.05 1.46 -12.92
CA VAL A 197 -1.62 2.75 -12.41
C VAL A 197 -2.80 3.71 -12.35
N VAL A 198 -2.96 4.35 -11.20
CA VAL A 198 -3.94 5.42 -10.96
C VAL A 198 -3.18 6.71 -10.71
N TYR A 199 -3.32 7.66 -11.62
CA TYR A 199 -2.69 8.97 -11.53
C TYR A 199 -3.62 9.97 -10.85
N LEU A 200 -3.14 10.57 -9.76
CA LEU A 200 -3.84 11.61 -9.02
C LEU A 200 -3.19 12.98 -9.25
N ASP A 201 -4.03 13.98 -9.50
CA ASP A 201 -3.63 15.38 -9.53
C ASP A 201 -4.74 16.24 -8.90
N GLY A 202 -4.36 17.16 -7.99
CA GLY A 202 -5.29 18.06 -7.30
C GLY A 202 -6.47 17.37 -6.59
N GLY A 203 -6.25 16.17 -6.05
CA GLY A 203 -7.27 15.38 -5.35
C GLY A 203 -8.24 14.64 -6.26
N GLN A 204 -7.98 14.57 -7.55
CA GLN A 204 -8.83 13.88 -8.54
C GLN A 204 -8.04 12.78 -9.26
N VAL A 205 -8.73 11.72 -9.66
CA VAL A 205 -8.18 10.70 -10.55
C VAL A 205 -8.18 11.23 -11.97
N GLN A 206 -7.02 11.41 -12.56
CA GLN A 206 -6.83 11.89 -13.92
C GLN A 206 -6.64 10.76 -14.93
N ALA A 207 -6.12 9.61 -14.47
CA ALA A 207 -6.00 8.40 -15.27
C ALA A 207 -6.07 7.17 -14.36
N ASP A 208 -6.64 6.10 -14.90
CA ASP A 208 -6.77 4.79 -14.28
C ASP A 208 -6.61 3.75 -15.38
N LEU A 209 -5.38 3.23 -15.56
CA LEU A 209 -4.98 2.49 -16.74
C LEU A 209 -4.12 1.26 -16.38
N PRO A 210 -4.15 0.19 -17.18
CA PRO A 210 -3.14 -0.86 -17.13
C PRO A 210 -1.73 -0.27 -17.25
N THR A 211 -0.77 -0.82 -16.49
CA THR A 211 0.60 -0.28 -16.45
C THR A 211 1.25 -0.17 -17.83
N ALA A 212 1.03 -1.15 -18.71
CA ALA A 212 1.56 -1.12 -20.07
C ALA A 212 1.04 0.08 -20.89
N TRP A 213 -0.21 0.48 -20.69
CA TRP A 213 -0.81 1.65 -21.34
C TRP A 213 -0.34 2.95 -20.71
N PHE A 214 -0.25 3.01 -19.40
CA PHE A 214 0.20 4.21 -18.67
C PHE A 214 1.64 4.61 -19.04
N PHE A 215 2.49 3.64 -19.35
CA PHE A 215 3.89 3.88 -19.74
C PHE A 215 4.14 3.72 -21.25
N SER A 216 3.11 3.78 -22.08
CA SER A 216 3.22 3.75 -23.54
C SER A 216 3.25 5.16 -24.13
N ASP A 217 3.74 5.28 -25.36
CA ASP A 217 3.73 6.53 -26.13
C ASP A 217 2.30 6.99 -26.49
N ALA A 218 1.29 6.12 -26.32
CA ALA A 218 -0.10 6.46 -26.55
C ALA A 218 -0.73 7.26 -25.40
N LEU A 219 -0.07 7.39 -24.24
CA LEU A 219 -0.54 8.18 -23.13
C LEU A 219 -0.63 9.67 -23.52
N GLN A 220 -1.74 10.32 -23.18
CA GLN A 220 -2.01 11.72 -23.52
C GLN A 220 -2.37 12.56 -22.29
N GLY A 221 -2.41 13.88 -22.47
CA GLY A 221 -2.86 14.83 -21.45
C GLY A 221 -1.91 14.98 -20.27
N ARG A 222 -2.47 15.29 -19.09
CA ARG A 222 -1.69 15.54 -17.85
C ARG A 222 -0.88 14.33 -17.39
N ALA A 223 -1.38 13.12 -17.61
CA ALA A 223 -0.66 11.91 -17.25
C ALA A 223 0.62 11.74 -18.06
N HIS A 224 0.59 12.08 -19.36
CA HIS A 224 1.78 12.10 -20.22
C HIS A 224 2.80 13.14 -19.73
N GLN A 225 2.36 14.39 -19.49
CA GLN A 225 3.24 15.46 -18.96
C GLN A 225 3.89 15.05 -17.64
N PHE A 226 3.12 14.37 -16.76
CA PHE A 226 3.66 13.84 -15.50
C PHE A 226 4.74 12.76 -15.72
N THR A 227 4.55 11.85 -16.68
CA THR A 227 5.53 10.80 -16.98
C THR A 227 6.80 11.35 -17.62
N GLN A 228 6.71 12.44 -18.38
CA GLN A 228 7.85 13.13 -18.99
C GLN A 228 8.59 14.08 -18.03
N GLY A 229 8.09 14.28 -16.81
CA GLY A 229 8.65 15.21 -15.85
C GLY A 229 8.37 16.70 -16.18
N GLU A 230 7.47 16.96 -17.11
CA GLU A 230 7.08 18.32 -17.54
C GLU A 230 6.16 19.01 -16.52
N LEU A 231 5.40 18.26 -15.75
CA LEU A 231 4.71 18.78 -14.59
C LEU A 231 5.75 18.92 -13.48
N ALA A 232 6.14 20.17 -13.22
CA ALA A 232 7.07 20.51 -12.17
C ALA A 232 6.69 19.76 -10.88
N TRP A 233 7.64 19.05 -10.33
CA TRP A 233 7.60 18.65 -8.92
C TRP A 233 7.47 20.01 -8.19
N ALA A 234 6.28 20.35 -7.72
CA ALA A 234 6.10 21.57 -6.97
C ALA A 234 7.07 21.51 -5.78
N LEU A 235 8.22 22.16 -6.00
CA LEU A 235 9.15 22.57 -4.99
C LEU A 235 8.53 23.84 -4.41
N GLU A 236 7.78 23.65 -3.30
CA GLU A 236 7.59 24.69 -2.29
C GLU A 236 7.22 24.00 -0.96
#